data_82243a8dd38d9a954390842bad746feb
#
_entry.id   82243a8dd38d9a954390842bad746feb
#
_cell.length_a   1.000
_cell.length_b   1.000
_cell.length_c   1.000
_cell.angle_alpha   90.00
_cell.angle_beta   90.00
_cell.angle_gamma   90.00
#
_symmetry.space_group_name_H-M   'P 1'
#
loop_
_entity.id
_entity.type
_entity.pdbx_description
1 polymer ?
#
loop_
_entity_poly.entity_id
_entity_poly.type
_entity_poly.pdbx_seq_one_letter_code
_entity_poly.pdbx_strand_id
1 'polypeptide(L)'
;VVHHKHGIGRFISIDRIDVDRRTREFIRLIYRNNDKLLLPIENLNLISRYGFDDNNLILDKLGSNDWLLRKSSVKKRIKFLANKLIKNAAKRDSININPLNYSQLELDKFNEKFEFIETEDQLTAIEKSLNDLTQEKPANRLICGDVGFGKTEVALRIACATYLSGYQFVIVVPTTLLALQHSRTFKSRFSIFNTSVATLSRFTSLKEKKQILEGLKNGDIQILIATHSLFKKDIEFDNLGTLVIDEEQKFGVDQKEFLINKHPHIHLFSLSATPIPRTLQMSLLGLKDLSVIGTPPSNRISIRTYVQKYEQVSFLTAITNEISRGGQVFIVVPRISNIPFVENELKKLQLDISYGVGHSKMKEKEIEDVFLSFTNGDIQCLISTNIIESGIDIKNANTLIIFNSNLFGLSQLYQLRGRVGRSNRRAYAYLFHDSEKLINKTALKKLQVLANYENLGSNFQLANEDLEIRGAGNLLGDEQSGHVKAVSYTHLRAHETTVY
;
A
#
# COMPACT_ATOMS: atom_id res chain seq x y z
N VAL A 1 -13.17 -24.82 -8.65
CA VAL A 1 -13.46 -25.03 -7.21
C VAL A 1 -12.32 -25.78 -6.54
N VAL A 2 -12.21 -25.66 -5.23
CA VAL A 2 -11.23 -26.39 -4.41
C VAL A 2 -11.96 -27.33 -3.48
N HIS A 3 -11.67 -28.60 -3.61
CA HIS A 3 -12.18 -29.60 -2.68
C HIS A 3 -11.19 -29.80 -1.52
N HIS A 4 -11.67 -29.84 -0.29
CA HIS A 4 -10.84 -29.91 0.92
C HIS A 4 -9.82 -31.06 0.93
N LYS A 5 -10.18 -32.24 0.39
CA LYS A 5 -9.33 -33.44 0.35
C LYS A 5 -8.63 -33.65 -1.01
N HIS A 6 -9.25 -33.22 -2.10
CA HIS A 6 -8.82 -33.58 -3.46
C HIS A 6 -8.21 -32.44 -4.25
N GLY A 7 -8.19 -31.19 -3.72
CA GLY A 7 -7.57 -30.03 -4.35
C GLY A 7 -8.43 -29.40 -5.43
N ILE A 8 -7.76 -28.86 -6.46
CA ILE A 8 -8.38 -28.01 -7.49
C ILE A 8 -9.05 -28.89 -8.53
N GLY A 9 -10.37 -28.75 -8.65
CA GLY A 9 -11.20 -29.36 -9.69
C GLY A 9 -12.04 -28.32 -10.42
N ARG A 10 -12.56 -28.65 -11.59
CA ARG A 10 -13.48 -27.83 -12.38
C ARG A 10 -14.92 -28.27 -12.11
N PHE A 11 -15.76 -27.34 -11.68
CA PHE A 11 -17.20 -27.57 -11.61
C PHE A 11 -17.78 -27.66 -13.02
N ILE A 12 -18.64 -28.65 -13.27
CA ILE A 12 -19.31 -28.86 -14.56
C ILE A 12 -20.80 -28.67 -14.42
N SER A 13 -21.45 -29.43 -13.54
CA SER A 13 -22.93 -29.47 -13.47
C SER A 13 -23.38 -29.97 -12.09
N ILE A 14 -24.65 -29.80 -11.82
CA ILE A 14 -25.35 -30.52 -10.77
C ILE A 14 -26.20 -31.59 -11.48
N ASP A 15 -25.93 -32.84 -11.13
CA ASP A 15 -26.59 -33.99 -11.73
C ASP A 15 -27.54 -34.64 -10.72
N ARG A 16 -28.66 -35.09 -11.22
CA ARG A 16 -29.62 -35.91 -10.47
C ARG A 16 -29.36 -37.34 -10.75
N ILE A 17 -29.06 -38.12 -9.76
CA ILE A 17 -28.68 -39.53 -9.84
C ILE A 17 -29.58 -40.33 -8.89
N ASP A 18 -30.20 -41.40 -9.41
CA ASP A 18 -30.98 -42.30 -8.58
C ASP A 18 -30.05 -43.28 -7.86
N VAL A 19 -30.00 -43.16 -6.53
CA VAL A 19 -29.22 -44.00 -5.64
C VAL A 19 -30.18 -44.59 -4.61
N ASP A 20 -30.25 -45.92 -4.49
CA ASP A 20 -31.12 -46.65 -3.56
C ASP A 20 -32.60 -46.27 -3.65
N ARG A 21 -33.14 -46.16 -4.87
CA ARG A 21 -34.52 -45.76 -5.17
C ARG A 21 -34.91 -44.36 -4.72
N ARG A 22 -33.92 -43.47 -4.49
CA ARG A 22 -34.13 -42.05 -4.20
C ARG A 22 -33.29 -41.20 -5.14
N THR A 23 -33.89 -40.20 -5.74
CA THR A 23 -33.19 -39.22 -6.58
C THR A 23 -32.41 -38.28 -5.64
N ARG A 24 -31.09 -38.22 -5.82
CA ARG A 24 -30.21 -37.28 -5.09
C ARG A 24 -29.48 -36.39 -6.05
N GLU A 25 -29.15 -35.19 -5.59
CA GLU A 25 -28.38 -34.21 -6.36
C GLU A 25 -26.90 -34.29 -6.00
N PHE A 26 -26.06 -34.35 -7.05
CA PHE A 26 -24.62 -34.44 -6.94
C PHE A 26 -23.96 -33.32 -7.72
N ILE A 27 -22.93 -32.72 -7.17
CA ILE A 27 -22.05 -31.78 -7.84
C ILE A 27 -20.99 -32.57 -8.57
N ARG A 28 -20.92 -32.39 -9.91
CA ARG A 28 -19.90 -33.02 -10.74
C ARG A 28 -18.67 -32.13 -10.84
N LEU A 29 -17.54 -32.63 -10.39
CA LEU A 29 -16.24 -32.01 -10.50
C LEU A 29 -15.33 -32.84 -11.42
N ILE A 30 -14.58 -32.16 -12.30
CA ILE A 30 -13.56 -32.80 -13.15
C ILE A 30 -12.17 -32.39 -12.66
N TYR A 31 -11.29 -33.38 -12.57
CA TYR A 31 -9.89 -33.27 -12.19
C TYR A 31 -8.97 -33.53 -13.38
N ARG A 32 -7.64 -33.56 -13.16
CA ARG A 32 -6.65 -33.91 -14.20
C ARG A 32 -6.98 -35.31 -14.76
N ASN A 33 -6.65 -35.54 -16.01
CA ASN A 33 -6.95 -36.77 -16.76
C ASN A 33 -8.44 -37.07 -16.92
N ASN A 34 -9.29 -36.05 -16.79
CA ASN A 34 -10.75 -36.18 -16.91
C ASN A 34 -11.41 -37.06 -15.82
N ASP A 35 -10.70 -37.26 -14.69
CA ASP A 35 -11.26 -37.96 -13.54
C ASP A 35 -12.47 -37.22 -12.98
N LYS A 36 -13.54 -37.94 -12.66
CA LYS A 36 -14.81 -37.36 -12.19
C LYS A 36 -15.02 -37.62 -10.72
N LEU A 37 -15.35 -36.58 -9.96
CA LEU A 37 -15.81 -36.70 -8.58
C LEU A 37 -17.28 -36.23 -8.52
N LEU A 38 -18.14 -37.09 -8.01
CA LEU A 38 -19.53 -36.78 -7.69
C LEU A 38 -19.64 -36.51 -6.20
N LEU A 39 -19.91 -35.27 -5.82
CA LEU A 39 -20.04 -34.83 -4.44
C LEU A 39 -21.52 -34.62 -4.13
N PRO A 40 -22.11 -35.32 -3.14
CA PRO A 40 -23.48 -35.03 -2.71
C PRO A 40 -23.65 -33.56 -2.33
N ILE A 41 -24.81 -32.98 -2.65
CA ILE A 41 -25.03 -31.54 -2.41
C ILE A 41 -25.00 -31.20 -0.92
N GLU A 42 -25.32 -32.15 -0.05
CA GLU A 42 -25.22 -32.02 1.41
C GLU A 42 -23.79 -31.76 1.87
N ASN A 43 -22.80 -32.16 1.07
CA ASN A 43 -21.37 -31.96 1.33
C ASN A 43 -20.80 -30.72 0.64
N LEU A 44 -21.62 -29.72 0.32
CA LEU A 44 -21.20 -28.46 -0.31
C LEU A 44 -20.14 -27.72 0.54
N ASN A 45 -20.14 -27.91 1.84
CA ASN A 45 -19.16 -27.39 2.78
C ASN A 45 -17.73 -27.89 2.53
N LEU A 46 -17.55 -29.02 1.82
CA LEU A 46 -16.24 -29.56 1.47
C LEU A 46 -15.61 -28.88 0.24
N ILE A 47 -16.35 -28.04 -0.46
CA ILE A 47 -15.83 -27.29 -1.61
C ILE A 47 -15.92 -25.79 -1.37
N SER A 48 -14.95 -25.08 -1.93
CA SER A 48 -14.91 -23.63 -1.93
C SER A 48 -14.65 -23.10 -3.35
N ARG A 49 -15.07 -21.88 -3.61
CA ARG A 49 -14.83 -21.25 -4.92
C ARG A 49 -13.33 -20.95 -5.06
N TYR A 50 -12.77 -21.31 -6.21
CA TYR A 50 -11.44 -20.86 -6.61
C TYR A 50 -11.55 -19.46 -7.23
N GLY A 51 -10.71 -18.52 -6.77
CA GLY A 51 -10.92 -17.09 -6.98
C GLY A 51 -10.93 -16.55 -8.41
N PHE A 52 -10.48 -17.31 -9.43
CA PHE A 52 -10.46 -16.86 -10.83
C PHE A 52 -10.79 -17.98 -11.81
N ASP A 53 -11.57 -17.63 -12.85
CA ASP A 53 -11.73 -18.44 -14.05
C ASP A 53 -10.49 -18.21 -14.94
N ASP A 54 -9.46 -18.99 -14.71
CA ASP A 54 -8.27 -18.99 -15.56
C ASP A 54 -8.34 -20.23 -16.46
N ASN A 55 -8.43 -20.02 -17.77
CA ASN A 55 -8.51 -21.13 -18.75
C ASN A 55 -7.25 -22.01 -18.74
N ASN A 56 -6.15 -21.54 -18.12
CA ASN A 56 -4.88 -22.25 -17.99
C ASN A 56 -4.70 -22.93 -16.60
N LEU A 57 -5.77 -23.16 -15.87
CA LEU A 57 -5.72 -23.73 -14.52
C LEU A 57 -5.29 -25.20 -14.58
N ILE A 58 -4.17 -25.51 -13.92
CA ILE A 58 -3.71 -26.89 -13.76
C ILE A 58 -4.59 -27.56 -12.70
N LEU A 59 -5.41 -28.51 -13.12
CA LEU A 59 -6.24 -29.32 -12.24
C LEU A 59 -5.38 -30.32 -11.47
N ASP A 60 -5.76 -30.61 -10.25
CA ASP A 60 -5.12 -31.67 -9.44
C ASP A 60 -5.51 -33.06 -9.93
N LYS A 61 -4.69 -34.06 -9.58
CA LYS A 61 -5.00 -35.46 -9.88
C LYS A 61 -5.82 -36.05 -8.73
N LEU A 62 -6.95 -36.63 -9.04
CA LEU A 62 -7.80 -37.28 -8.06
C LEU A 62 -7.08 -38.49 -7.45
N GLY A 63 -7.13 -38.64 -6.12
CA GLY A 63 -6.48 -39.75 -5.40
C GLY A 63 -4.96 -39.61 -5.22
N SER A 64 -4.30 -38.51 -5.71
CA SER A 64 -2.89 -38.30 -5.42
C SER A 64 -2.70 -37.62 -4.04
N ASN A 65 -1.53 -37.85 -3.42
CA ASN A 65 -1.15 -37.19 -2.18
C ASN A 65 -0.59 -35.77 -2.40
N ASP A 66 -0.45 -35.32 -3.64
CA ASP A 66 0.22 -34.07 -3.97
C ASP A 66 -0.47 -32.86 -3.33
N TRP A 67 -1.81 -32.85 -3.31
CA TRP A 67 -2.59 -31.83 -2.63
C TRP A 67 -2.34 -31.79 -1.13
N LEU A 68 -2.35 -32.96 -0.48
CA LEU A 68 -2.12 -33.08 0.96
C LEU A 68 -0.69 -32.68 1.34
N LEU A 69 0.31 -33.05 0.53
CA LEU A 69 1.69 -32.65 0.71
C LEU A 69 1.86 -31.13 0.57
N ARG A 70 1.28 -30.54 -0.46
CA ARG A 70 1.27 -29.07 -0.63
C ARG A 70 0.59 -28.37 0.55
N LYS A 71 -0.58 -28.84 0.95
CA LYS A 71 -1.32 -28.32 2.11
C LYS A 71 -0.49 -28.40 3.39
N SER A 72 0.18 -29.53 3.64
CA SER A 72 1.02 -29.72 4.83
C SER A 72 2.26 -28.83 4.80
N SER A 73 2.91 -28.67 3.64
CA SER A 73 4.06 -27.79 3.46
C SER A 73 3.69 -26.31 3.71
N VAL A 74 2.59 -25.86 3.14
CA VAL A 74 2.08 -24.50 3.39
C VAL A 74 1.72 -24.30 4.86
N LYS A 75 1.05 -25.28 5.49
CA LYS A 75 0.72 -25.21 6.92
C LYS A 75 1.97 -25.14 7.81
N LYS A 76 3.02 -25.92 7.50
CA LYS A 76 4.32 -25.86 8.21
C LYS A 76 4.97 -24.48 8.04
N ARG A 77 4.99 -23.94 6.82
CA ARG A 77 5.55 -22.60 6.52
C ARG A 77 4.79 -21.49 7.25
N ILE A 78 3.46 -21.53 7.23
CA ILE A 78 2.61 -20.59 7.98
C ILE A 78 2.90 -20.66 9.47
N LYS A 79 2.95 -21.85 10.06
CA LYS A 79 3.25 -22.05 11.47
C LYS A 79 4.66 -21.53 11.83
N PHE A 80 5.64 -21.78 10.96
CA PHE A 80 7.00 -21.28 11.15
C PHE A 80 7.04 -19.73 11.14
N LEU A 81 6.39 -19.10 10.18
CA LEU A 81 6.31 -17.64 10.07
C LEU A 81 5.56 -17.02 11.27
N ALA A 82 4.42 -17.61 11.66
CA ALA A 82 3.67 -17.18 12.84
C ALA A 82 4.51 -17.27 14.11
N ASN A 83 5.19 -18.40 14.33
CA ASN A 83 6.07 -18.58 15.49
C ASN A 83 7.23 -17.57 15.50
N LYS A 84 7.83 -17.27 14.32
CA LYS A 84 8.89 -16.25 14.21
C LYS A 84 8.37 -14.88 14.58
N LEU A 85 7.19 -14.48 14.11
CA LEU A 85 6.56 -13.20 14.42
C LEU A 85 6.22 -13.08 15.91
N ILE A 86 5.60 -14.10 16.49
CA ILE A 86 5.26 -14.14 17.93
C ILE A 86 6.55 -14.06 18.77
N LYS A 87 7.59 -14.82 18.41
CA LYS A 87 8.88 -14.78 19.12
C LYS A 87 9.54 -13.40 19.05
N ASN A 88 9.49 -12.74 17.90
CA ASN A 88 10.03 -11.40 17.75
C ASN A 88 9.22 -10.36 18.53
N ALA A 89 7.89 -10.45 18.56
CA ALA A 89 7.04 -9.61 19.38
C ALA A 89 7.31 -9.80 20.87
N ALA A 90 7.35 -11.07 21.34
CA ALA A 90 7.64 -11.39 22.74
C ALA A 90 9.02 -10.90 23.19
N LYS A 91 10.03 -10.99 22.31
CA LYS A 91 11.36 -10.40 22.59
C LYS A 91 11.30 -8.90 22.81
N ARG A 92 10.52 -8.17 21.99
CA ARG A 92 10.37 -6.72 22.14
C ARG A 92 9.60 -6.35 23.42
N ASP A 93 8.55 -7.09 23.74
CA ASP A 93 7.77 -6.89 24.97
C ASP A 93 8.56 -7.10 26.26
N SER A 94 9.63 -7.89 26.19
CA SER A 94 10.53 -8.13 27.34
C SER A 94 11.66 -7.10 27.49
N ILE A 95 11.76 -6.15 26.53
CA ILE A 95 12.80 -5.11 26.59
C ILE A 95 12.25 -3.92 27.37
N ASN A 96 12.95 -3.50 28.41
CA ASN A 96 12.69 -2.23 29.09
C ASN A 96 13.59 -1.15 28.50
N ILE A 97 13.01 0.00 28.24
CA ILE A 97 13.67 1.20 27.75
C ILE A 97 13.38 2.39 28.67
N ASN A 98 14.21 3.39 28.60
CA ASN A 98 13.91 4.65 29.29
C ASN A 98 12.79 5.39 28.51
N PRO A 99 11.69 5.79 29.18
CA PRO A 99 10.67 6.63 28.58
C PRO A 99 11.27 7.91 27.99
N LEU A 100 10.79 8.32 26.83
CA LEU A 100 11.15 9.61 26.26
C LEU A 100 10.52 10.73 27.10
N ASN A 101 11.34 11.68 27.51
CA ASN A 101 10.90 12.82 28.29
C ASN A 101 11.16 14.12 27.51
N TYR A 102 10.09 14.77 27.09
CA TYR A 102 10.13 15.98 26.27
C TYR A 102 9.32 17.11 26.88
N SER A 103 9.70 18.34 26.57
CA SER A 103 8.99 19.54 26.99
C SER A 103 7.67 19.68 26.23
N GLN A 104 6.53 19.59 26.94
CA GLN A 104 5.22 19.79 26.34
C GLN A 104 5.06 21.19 25.75
N LEU A 105 5.62 22.22 26.42
CA LEU A 105 5.58 23.61 25.96
C LEU A 105 6.25 23.78 24.58
N GLU A 106 7.38 23.11 24.35
CA GLU A 106 8.09 23.19 23.08
C GLU A 106 7.39 22.38 22.00
N LEU A 107 6.80 21.25 22.36
CA LEU A 107 5.95 20.47 21.45
C LEU A 107 4.72 21.29 21.04
N ASP A 108 4.09 22.02 21.94
CA ASP A 108 2.92 22.86 21.62
C ASP A 108 3.29 24.01 20.68
N LYS A 109 4.42 24.65 20.87
CA LYS A 109 4.95 25.65 19.91
C LYS A 109 5.19 25.05 18.51
N PHE A 110 5.65 23.80 18.44
CA PHE A 110 5.80 23.08 17.18
C PHE A 110 4.43 22.77 16.56
N ASN A 111 3.44 22.43 17.39
CA ASN A 111 2.08 22.13 16.98
C ASN A 111 1.38 23.35 16.36
N GLU A 112 1.56 24.54 16.94
CA GLU A 112 1.00 25.82 16.43
C GLU A 112 1.47 26.17 15.01
N LYS A 113 2.59 25.61 14.54
CA LYS A 113 3.07 25.79 13.16
C LYS A 113 2.34 24.93 12.12
N PHE A 114 1.39 24.11 12.56
CA PHE A 114 0.58 23.34 11.62
C PHE A 114 -0.54 24.23 11.06
N GLU A 115 -0.57 24.36 9.74
CA GLU A 115 -1.47 25.29 9.04
C GLU A 115 -2.93 24.84 8.96
N PHE A 116 -3.21 23.60 9.36
CA PHE A 116 -4.53 22.99 9.23
C PHE A 116 -5.09 22.63 10.60
N ILE A 117 -6.41 22.45 10.66
CA ILE A 117 -7.09 21.92 11.86
C ILE A 117 -7.07 20.40 11.77
N GLU A 118 -6.59 19.76 12.83
CA GLU A 118 -6.55 18.30 12.93
C GLU A 118 -7.96 17.73 13.05
N THR A 119 -8.17 16.55 12.45
CA THR A 119 -9.38 15.76 12.69
C THR A 119 -9.27 15.00 14.02
N GLU A 120 -10.40 14.57 14.59
CA GLU A 120 -10.41 13.78 15.83
C GLU A 120 -9.55 12.51 15.71
N ASP A 121 -9.60 11.83 14.56
CA ASP A 121 -8.78 10.65 14.32
C ASP A 121 -7.29 10.96 14.27
N GLN A 122 -6.91 12.10 13.69
CA GLN A 122 -5.51 12.56 13.69
C GLN A 122 -5.03 12.85 15.11
N LEU A 123 -5.81 13.59 15.89
CA LEU A 123 -5.50 13.88 17.29
C LEU A 123 -5.36 12.59 18.10
N THR A 124 -6.31 11.67 17.98
CA THR A 124 -6.25 10.35 18.64
C THR A 124 -4.99 9.55 18.23
N ALA A 125 -4.63 9.57 16.94
CA ALA A 125 -3.43 8.88 16.47
C ALA A 125 -2.13 9.53 17.00
N ILE A 126 -2.10 10.86 17.06
CA ILE A 126 -0.99 11.62 17.65
C ILE A 126 -0.85 11.30 19.13
N GLU A 127 -1.93 11.45 19.92
CA GLU A 127 -1.94 11.20 21.38
C GLU A 127 -1.48 9.78 21.70
N LYS A 128 -2.04 8.77 21.03
CA LYS A 128 -1.62 7.37 21.21
C LYS A 128 -0.14 7.16 20.88
N SER A 129 0.34 7.78 19.79
CA SER A 129 1.75 7.65 19.39
C SER A 129 2.70 8.35 20.35
N LEU A 130 2.33 9.52 20.87
CA LEU A 130 3.10 10.24 21.88
C LEU A 130 3.09 9.51 23.23
N ASN A 131 1.94 8.93 23.62
CA ASN A 131 1.86 8.11 24.81
C ASN A 131 2.73 6.85 24.71
N ASP A 132 2.84 6.22 23.53
CA ASP A 132 3.73 5.08 23.33
C ASP A 132 5.21 5.45 23.60
N LEU A 133 5.63 6.68 23.26
CA LEU A 133 7.00 7.14 23.49
C LEU A 133 7.34 7.29 24.98
N THR A 134 6.33 7.49 25.82
CA THR A 134 6.49 7.66 27.28
C THR A 134 6.37 6.35 28.07
N GLN A 135 6.25 5.21 27.37
CA GLN A 135 6.20 3.89 28.01
C GLN A 135 7.61 3.33 28.20
N GLU A 136 7.76 2.44 29.18
CA GLU A 136 8.99 1.69 29.42
C GLU A 136 9.27 0.57 28.42
N LYS A 137 8.43 0.44 27.38
CA LYS A 137 8.55 -0.57 26.35
C LYS A 137 8.67 0.06 24.96
N PRO A 138 9.46 -0.54 24.06
CA PRO A 138 9.58 -0.03 22.70
C PRO A 138 8.26 -0.19 21.92
N ALA A 139 7.73 0.93 21.47
CA ALA A 139 6.49 0.97 20.68
C ALA A 139 6.60 0.16 19.37
N ASN A 140 5.48 -0.41 18.94
CA ASN A 140 5.35 -1.02 17.62
C ASN A 140 3.95 -0.72 17.07
N ARG A 141 3.77 0.48 16.50
CA ARG A 141 2.45 0.96 16.05
C ARG A 141 2.36 1.09 14.55
N LEU A 142 1.22 0.64 14.00
CA LEU A 142 0.80 0.88 12.64
C LEU A 142 -0.20 2.05 12.60
N ILE A 143 0.11 3.08 11.83
CA ILE A 143 -0.76 4.22 11.58
C ILE A 143 -1.31 4.08 10.17
N CYS A 144 -2.58 3.70 10.08
CA CYS A 144 -3.31 3.54 8.83
C CYS A 144 -4.15 4.78 8.54
N GLY A 145 -4.15 5.24 7.32
CA GLY A 145 -5.02 6.34 6.90
C GLY A 145 -4.91 6.51 5.40
N ASP A 146 -5.95 7.05 4.78
CA ASP A 146 -5.94 7.26 3.33
C ASP A 146 -4.84 8.23 2.89
N VAL A 147 -4.57 8.25 1.59
CA VAL A 147 -3.62 9.19 0.99
C VAL A 147 -4.09 10.62 1.28
N GLY A 148 -3.23 11.44 1.89
CA GLY A 148 -3.55 12.83 2.25
C GLY A 148 -4.38 13.00 3.54
N PHE A 149 -4.50 11.97 4.38
CA PHE A 149 -5.17 12.06 5.70
C PHE A 149 -4.24 12.48 6.85
N GLY A 150 -3.08 13.05 6.54
CA GLY A 150 -2.21 13.66 7.55
C GLY A 150 -1.29 12.69 8.30
N LYS A 151 -1.07 11.45 7.81
CA LYS A 151 -0.09 10.53 8.41
C LYS A 151 1.29 11.14 8.63
N THR A 152 1.73 12.01 7.72
CA THR A 152 3.00 12.71 7.82
C THR A 152 3.04 13.67 9.01
N GLU A 153 1.91 14.29 9.37
CA GLU A 153 1.84 15.16 10.57
C GLU A 153 2.03 14.35 11.83
N VAL A 154 1.44 13.15 11.92
CA VAL A 154 1.68 12.23 13.05
C VAL A 154 3.17 11.90 13.17
N ALA A 155 3.85 11.60 12.04
CA ALA A 155 5.29 11.35 12.02
C ALA A 155 6.11 12.58 12.45
N LEU A 156 5.70 13.79 12.08
CA LEU A 156 6.36 15.04 12.50
C LEU A 156 6.25 15.27 14.00
N ARG A 157 5.08 14.99 14.61
CA ARG A 157 4.88 15.10 16.07
C ARG A 157 5.75 14.08 16.83
N ILE A 158 5.79 12.84 16.34
CA ILE A 158 6.68 11.78 16.86
C ILE A 158 8.15 12.23 16.75
N ALA A 159 8.55 12.78 15.60
CA ALA A 159 9.90 13.26 15.38
C ALA A 159 10.26 14.40 16.33
N CYS A 160 9.33 15.34 16.57
CA CYS A 160 9.53 16.45 17.48
C CYS A 160 9.72 15.96 18.92
N ALA A 161 8.84 15.09 19.41
CA ALA A 161 8.97 14.51 20.75
C ALA A 161 10.27 13.72 20.93
N THR A 162 10.70 12.96 19.92
CA THR A 162 11.97 12.23 19.93
C THR A 162 13.16 13.19 20.00
N TYR A 163 13.17 14.23 19.16
CA TYR A 163 14.21 15.26 19.15
C TYR A 163 14.32 16.01 20.48
N LEU A 164 13.18 16.45 21.03
CA LEU A 164 13.13 17.17 22.32
C LEU A 164 13.60 16.31 23.49
N SER A 165 13.54 14.99 23.35
CA SER A 165 14.06 14.03 24.34
C SER A 165 15.56 13.75 24.19
N GLY A 166 16.26 14.38 23.23
CA GLY A 166 17.69 14.20 22.98
C GLY A 166 18.04 12.93 22.20
N TYR A 167 17.05 12.30 21.53
CA TYR A 167 17.26 11.10 20.72
C TYR A 167 17.22 11.40 19.22
N GLN A 168 17.90 10.56 18.45
CA GLN A 168 17.86 10.62 16.99
C GLN A 168 16.56 10.00 16.44
N PHE A 169 16.01 10.62 15.42
CA PHE A 169 14.83 10.20 14.70
C PHE A 169 15.17 9.84 13.25
N VAL A 170 14.64 8.72 12.77
CA VAL A 170 14.81 8.30 11.38
C VAL A 170 13.45 8.03 10.74
N ILE A 171 13.23 8.57 9.56
CA ILE A 171 12.12 8.19 8.69
C ILE A 171 12.64 7.55 7.40
N VAL A 172 12.13 6.36 7.10
CA VAL A 172 12.48 5.62 5.86
C VAL A 172 11.33 5.70 4.88
N VAL A 173 11.65 6.04 3.66
CA VAL A 173 10.70 6.21 2.56
C VAL A 173 11.10 5.40 1.33
N PRO A 174 10.15 4.93 0.50
CA PRO A 174 10.45 4.01 -0.59
C PRO A 174 11.17 4.66 -1.78
N THR A 175 11.02 5.96 -2.00
CA THR A 175 11.56 6.65 -3.18
C THR A 175 12.35 7.90 -2.80
N THR A 176 13.29 8.29 -3.67
CA THR A 176 14.09 9.51 -3.51
C THR A 176 13.23 10.77 -3.58
N LEU A 177 12.21 10.76 -4.43
CA LEU A 177 11.31 11.90 -4.58
C LEU A 177 10.49 12.15 -3.30
N LEU A 178 10.02 11.07 -2.66
CA LEU A 178 9.35 11.16 -1.37
C LEU A 178 10.33 11.61 -0.26
N ALA A 179 11.60 11.18 -0.33
CA ALA A 179 12.64 11.65 0.58
C ALA A 179 12.86 13.17 0.47
N LEU A 180 12.90 13.70 -0.74
CA LEU A 180 13.01 15.15 -0.99
C LEU A 180 11.79 15.91 -0.46
N GLN A 181 10.59 15.39 -0.69
CA GLN A 181 9.36 15.99 -0.18
C GLN A 181 9.35 16.03 1.36
N HIS A 182 9.64 14.91 2.02
CA HIS A 182 9.76 14.87 3.47
C HIS A 182 10.88 15.79 3.96
N SER A 183 12.02 15.85 3.27
CA SER A 183 13.13 16.73 3.61
C SER A 183 12.70 18.20 3.64
N ARG A 184 11.97 18.65 2.61
CA ARG A 184 11.44 20.03 2.58
C ARG A 184 10.46 20.29 3.74
N THR A 185 9.53 19.36 3.96
CA THR A 185 8.52 19.48 5.03
C THR A 185 9.17 19.49 6.41
N PHE A 186 10.08 18.55 6.67
CA PHE A 186 10.79 18.47 7.96
C PHE A 186 11.66 19.71 8.20
N LYS A 187 12.46 20.14 7.23
CA LYS A 187 13.27 21.36 7.34
C LYS A 187 12.41 22.59 7.62
N SER A 188 11.28 22.75 6.95
CA SER A 188 10.36 23.86 7.18
C SER A 188 9.77 23.83 8.59
N ARG A 189 9.28 22.66 9.04
CA ARG A 189 8.63 22.52 10.35
C ARG A 189 9.64 22.63 11.50
N PHE A 190 10.83 22.09 11.35
CA PHE A 190 11.90 22.13 12.36
C PHE A 190 12.74 23.42 12.31
N SER A 191 12.40 24.37 11.45
CA SER A 191 13.09 25.68 11.38
C SER A 191 13.01 26.51 12.67
N ILE A 192 12.07 26.20 13.54
CA ILE A 192 11.97 26.81 14.88
C ILE A 192 13.04 26.32 15.84
N PHE A 193 13.62 25.16 15.56
CA PHE A 193 14.71 24.58 16.33
C PHE A 193 16.01 24.67 15.54
N ASN A 194 17.10 24.86 16.20
CA ASN A 194 18.42 24.84 15.54
C ASN A 194 18.91 23.39 15.37
N THR A 195 18.14 22.58 14.61
CA THR A 195 18.42 21.17 14.43
C THR A 195 18.84 20.82 13.01
N SER A 196 19.69 19.80 12.88
CA SER A 196 20.17 19.30 11.60
C SER A 196 19.25 18.21 11.04
N VAL A 197 18.63 18.50 9.90
CA VAL A 197 17.81 17.54 9.13
C VAL A 197 18.60 17.10 7.90
N ALA A 198 19.04 15.84 7.88
CA ALA A 198 19.79 15.25 6.78
C ALA A 198 18.93 14.34 5.91
N THR A 199 19.35 14.16 4.65
CA THR A 199 18.69 13.25 3.71
C THR A 199 19.71 12.28 3.12
N LEU A 200 19.48 10.98 3.32
CA LEU A 200 20.31 9.92 2.80
C LEU A 200 19.56 9.14 1.73
N SER A 201 19.89 9.40 0.50
CA SER A 201 19.29 8.78 -0.67
C SER A 201 20.37 8.30 -1.65
N ARG A 202 19.94 7.75 -2.76
CA ARG A 202 20.85 7.36 -3.86
C ARG A 202 21.57 8.55 -4.49
N PHE A 203 20.99 9.75 -4.42
CA PHE A 203 21.57 10.98 -4.98
C PHE A 203 22.52 11.70 -4.03
N THR A 204 22.60 11.27 -2.77
CA THR A 204 23.57 11.83 -1.84
C THR A 204 24.98 11.54 -2.33
N SER A 205 25.78 12.56 -2.59
CA SER A 205 27.15 12.43 -3.06
C SER A 205 28.00 11.65 -2.05
N LEU A 206 29.09 11.03 -2.50
CA LEU A 206 29.97 10.27 -1.60
C LEU A 206 30.54 11.14 -0.47
N LYS A 207 30.82 12.41 -0.73
CA LYS A 207 31.31 13.36 0.26
C LYS A 207 30.23 13.67 1.31
N GLU A 208 29.05 14.04 0.87
CA GLU A 208 27.91 14.30 1.76
C GLU A 208 27.53 13.05 2.57
N LYS A 209 27.57 11.89 1.93
CA LYS A 209 27.30 10.63 2.61
C LYS A 209 28.25 10.39 3.78
N LYS A 210 29.57 10.63 3.60
CA LYS A 210 30.54 10.52 4.69
C LYS A 210 30.20 11.48 5.82
N GLN A 211 29.92 12.74 5.50
CA GLN A 211 29.56 13.75 6.49
C GLN A 211 28.28 13.36 7.24
N ILE A 212 27.27 12.83 6.55
CA ILE A 212 26.03 12.35 7.19
C ILE A 212 26.32 11.18 8.12
N LEU A 213 27.13 10.20 7.70
CA LEU A 213 27.46 9.04 8.53
C LEU A 213 28.27 9.43 9.77
N GLU A 214 29.21 10.33 9.65
CA GLU A 214 29.96 10.88 10.77
C GLU A 214 29.06 11.67 11.71
N GLY A 215 28.20 12.55 11.18
CA GLY A 215 27.26 13.32 11.98
C GLY A 215 26.20 12.48 12.70
N LEU A 216 25.79 11.33 12.12
CA LEU A 216 24.89 10.37 12.79
C LEU A 216 25.60 9.67 13.96
N LYS A 217 26.87 9.29 13.75
CA LYS A 217 27.66 8.61 14.76
C LYS A 217 28.03 9.54 15.93
N ASN A 218 28.24 10.83 15.68
CA ASN A 218 28.60 11.82 16.68
C ASN A 218 27.39 12.51 17.35
N GLY A 219 26.14 12.23 16.89
CA GLY A 219 24.94 12.88 17.39
C GLY A 219 24.64 14.27 16.80
N ASP A 220 25.48 14.77 15.88
CA ASP A 220 25.27 16.08 15.21
C ASP A 220 24.04 16.15 14.34
N ILE A 221 23.64 14.99 13.77
CA ILE A 221 22.42 14.83 12.96
C ILE A 221 21.37 14.12 13.80
N GLN A 222 20.32 14.84 14.16
CA GLN A 222 19.23 14.33 14.98
C GLN A 222 18.06 13.81 14.18
N ILE A 223 17.87 14.30 12.95
CA ILE A 223 16.75 13.88 12.09
C ILE A 223 17.31 13.41 10.75
N LEU A 224 17.06 12.14 10.42
CA LEU A 224 17.45 11.53 9.15
C LEU A 224 16.23 11.11 8.35
N ILE A 225 16.17 11.54 7.09
CA ILE A 225 15.25 11.04 6.08
C ILE A 225 16.03 10.14 5.15
N ALA A 226 15.66 8.87 5.04
CA ALA A 226 16.43 7.91 4.27
C ALA A 226 15.56 7.08 3.33
N THR A 227 16.17 6.60 2.25
CA THR A 227 15.58 5.57 1.39
C THR A 227 16.14 4.18 1.77
N HIS A 228 16.02 3.19 0.90
CA HIS A 228 16.60 1.85 1.07
C HIS A 228 18.12 1.86 1.39
N SER A 229 18.79 3.00 1.20
CA SER A 229 20.20 3.18 1.57
C SER A 229 20.48 3.00 3.07
N LEU A 230 19.46 3.14 3.92
CA LEU A 230 19.56 2.92 5.36
C LEU A 230 19.84 1.45 5.74
N PHE A 231 19.42 0.50 4.93
CA PHE A 231 19.59 -0.94 5.22
C PHE A 231 21.00 -1.47 4.92
N LYS A 232 21.98 -0.58 4.68
CA LYS A 232 23.38 -0.96 4.53
C LYS A 232 24.03 -1.15 5.90
N LYS A 233 24.98 -2.10 5.98
CA LYS A 233 25.58 -2.54 7.27
C LYS A 233 26.38 -1.47 8.03
N ASP A 234 26.79 -0.40 7.36
CA ASP A 234 27.80 0.54 7.86
C ASP A 234 27.23 1.81 8.51
N ILE A 235 25.95 1.83 8.84
CA ILE A 235 25.34 3.00 9.48
C ILE A 235 25.29 2.79 10.97
N GLU A 236 25.98 3.69 11.72
CA GLU A 236 26.00 3.75 13.16
C GLU A 236 25.27 5.01 13.61
N PHE A 237 24.54 4.90 14.70
CA PHE A 237 23.83 5.99 15.34
C PHE A 237 24.40 6.17 16.75
N ASP A 238 24.48 7.41 17.23
CA ASP A 238 24.83 7.71 18.59
C ASP A 238 23.72 7.29 19.55
N ASN A 239 22.53 7.82 19.34
CA ASN A 239 21.39 7.58 20.24
C ASN A 239 20.06 7.51 19.45
N LEU A 240 19.87 6.43 18.66
CA LEU A 240 18.65 6.24 17.89
C LEU A 240 17.47 5.88 18.81
N GLY A 241 16.46 6.77 18.90
CA GLY A 241 15.25 6.54 19.69
C GLY A 241 14.06 6.03 18.88
N THR A 242 13.86 6.60 17.70
CA THR A 242 12.62 6.31 16.92
C THR A 242 12.91 6.08 15.45
N LEU A 243 12.27 5.06 14.91
CA LEU A 243 12.24 4.73 13.48
C LEU A 243 10.79 4.79 12.95
N VAL A 244 10.56 5.58 11.92
CA VAL A 244 9.31 5.61 11.18
C VAL A 244 9.54 4.99 9.80
N ILE A 245 8.64 4.11 9.36
CA ILE A 245 8.67 3.51 8.02
C ILE A 245 7.41 3.96 7.27
N ASP A 246 7.59 4.82 6.28
CA ASP A 246 6.48 5.28 5.45
C ASP A 246 6.26 4.33 4.27
N GLU A 247 5.00 4.09 3.92
CA GLU A 247 4.56 3.11 2.92
C GLU A 247 5.18 1.72 3.20
N GLU A 248 4.96 1.22 4.43
CA GLU A 248 5.56 -0.02 4.95
C GLU A 248 5.49 -1.21 3.98
N GLN A 249 4.46 -1.27 3.14
CA GLN A 249 4.25 -2.34 2.16
C GLN A 249 5.30 -2.40 1.04
N LYS A 250 6.05 -1.32 0.86
CA LYS A 250 7.11 -1.25 -0.16
C LYS A 250 8.46 -1.81 0.32
N PHE A 251 8.57 -2.14 1.61
CA PHE A 251 9.78 -2.68 2.21
C PHE A 251 9.67 -4.17 2.49
N GLY A 252 10.71 -4.91 2.16
CA GLY A 252 10.81 -6.33 2.47
C GLY A 252 10.84 -6.62 3.97
N VAL A 253 10.39 -7.80 4.37
CA VAL A 253 10.38 -8.24 5.78
C VAL A 253 11.79 -8.26 6.35
N ASP A 254 12.75 -8.82 5.59
CA ASP A 254 14.14 -8.95 6.04
C ASP A 254 14.82 -7.59 6.25
N GLN A 255 14.48 -6.59 5.44
CA GLN A 255 15.00 -5.22 5.60
C GLN A 255 14.53 -4.60 6.93
N LYS A 256 13.25 -4.75 7.24
CA LYS A 256 12.67 -4.25 8.50
C LYS A 256 13.27 -4.97 9.71
N GLU A 257 13.35 -6.30 9.65
CA GLU A 257 13.94 -7.11 10.71
C GLU A 257 15.41 -6.79 10.94
N PHE A 258 16.16 -6.43 9.90
CA PHE A 258 17.58 -6.04 10.03
C PHE A 258 17.76 -4.84 10.98
N LEU A 259 16.99 -3.76 10.78
CA LEU A 259 17.08 -2.57 11.63
C LEU A 259 16.57 -2.84 13.04
N ILE A 260 15.46 -3.55 13.17
CA ILE A 260 14.87 -3.89 14.48
C ILE A 260 15.83 -4.78 15.29
N ASN A 261 16.48 -5.73 14.65
CA ASN A 261 17.43 -6.60 15.34
C ASN A 261 18.74 -5.89 15.72
N LYS A 262 19.17 -4.91 14.90
CA LYS A 262 20.35 -4.08 15.21
C LYS A 262 20.09 -3.10 16.35
N HIS A 263 18.86 -2.57 16.43
CA HIS A 263 18.45 -1.58 17.42
C HIS A 263 17.14 -2.02 18.10
N PRO A 264 17.15 -3.02 18.98
CA PRO A 264 15.93 -3.59 19.54
C PRO A 264 15.17 -2.66 20.49
N HIS A 265 15.83 -1.63 21.01
CA HIS A 265 15.29 -0.66 21.98
C HIS A 265 14.53 0.52 21.34
N ILE A 266 14.54 0.67 20.01
CA ILE A 266 13.91 1.81 19.34
C ILE A 266 12.38 1.69 19.29
N HIS A 267 11.70 2.81 19.33
CA HIS A 267 10.29 2.89 18.98
C HIS A 267 10.12 2.74 17.46
N LEU A 268 9.16 1.90 17.03
CA LEU A 268 8.87 1.63 15.63
C LEU A 268 7.46 2.06 15.28
N PHE A 269 7.34 2.98 14.35
CA PHE A 269 6.07 3.39 13.78
C PHE A 269 6.07 3.08 12.28
N SER A 270 4.96 2.56 11.79
CA SER A 270 4.76 2.29 10.37
C SER A 270 3.59 3.08 9.86
N LEU A 271 3.75 3.75 8.71
CA LEU A 271 2.68 4.46 8.05
C LEU A 271 2.23 3.67 6.83
N SER A 272 0.93 3.56 6.61
CA SER A 272 0.38 2.89 5.44
C SER A 272 -0.87 3.60 4.92
N ALA A 273 -0.95 3.78 3.61
CA ALA A 273 -2.15 4.25 2.95
C ALA A 273 -3.15 3.10 2.67
N THR A 274 -2.64 1.88 2.52
CA THR A 274 -3.45 0.69 2.30
C THR A 274 -3.06 -0.36 3.32
N PRO A 275 -3.89 -0.63 4.33
CA PRO A 275 -3.58 -1.70 5.27
C PRO A 275 -3.47 -3.01 4.51
N ILE A 276 -2.25 -3.58 4.49
CA ILE A 276 -2.09 -4.93 3.96
C ILE A 276 -2.83 -5.86 4.90
N PRO A 277 -3.61 -6.82 4.39
CA PRO A 277 -4.32 -7.79 5.20
C PRO A 277 -3.46 -8.48 6.27
N ARG A 278 -2.19 -8.73 5.96
CA ARG A 278 -1.22 -9.31 6.90
C ARG A 278 -0.91 -8.38 8.07
N THR A 279 -0.62 -7.11 7.81
CA THR A 279 -0.28 -6.15 8.87
C THR A 279 -1.48 -5.86 9.75
N LEU A 280 -2.67 -5.81 9.15
CA LEU A 280 -3.93 -5.71 9.86
C LEU A 280 -4.19 -6.94 10.74
N GLN A 281 -3.95 -8.15 10.22
CA GLN A 281 -4.05 -9.37 11.02
C GLN A 281 -3.07 -9.40 12.19
N MET A 282 -1.84 -8.90 12.01
CA MET A 282 -0.87 -8.79 13.11
C MET A 282 -1.38 -7.85 14.21
N SER A 283 -2.07 -6.76 13.83
CA SER A 283 -2.67 -5.86 14.80
C SER A 283 -3.88 -6.50 15.50
N LEU A 284 -4.74 -7.21 14.77
CA LEU A 284 -5.85 -7.95 15.35
C LEU A 284 -5.41 -9.07 16.31
N LEU A 285 -4.21 -9.62 16.10
CA LEU A 285 -3.59 -10.62 16.98
C LEU A 285 -2.85 -9.98 18.17
N GLY A 286 -2.91 -8.65 18.34
CA GLY A 286 -2.22 -7.93 19.42
C GLY A 286 -0.70 -7.88 19.27
N LEU A 287 -0.14 -8.21 18.10
CA LEU A 287 1.30 -8.18 17.85
C LEU A 287 1.80 -6.80 17.40
N LYS A 288 0.89 -5.87 17.12
CA LYS A 288 1.18 -4.50 16.66
C LYS A 288 0.02 -3.60 17.02
N ASP A 289 0.28 -2.47 17.65
CA ASP A 289 -0.73 -1.46 17.93
C ASP A 289 -1.26 -0.82 16.64
N LEU A 290 -2.53 -0.42 16.63
CA LEU A 290 -3.18 0.15 15.46
C LEU A 290 -3.79 1.51 15.79
N SER A 291 -3.51 2.51 14.95
CA SER A 291 -4.23 3.77 14.88
C SER A 291 -4.79 3.94 13.47
N VAL A 292 -6.08 4.22 13.36
CA VAL A 292 -6.75 4.41 12.06
C VAL A 292 -7.19 5.87 11.95
N ILE A 293 -6.77 6.53 10.87
CA ILE A 293 -7.23 7.87 10.50
C ILE A 293 -8.23 7.69 9.37
N GLY A 294 -9.51 7.61 9.73
CA GLY A 294 -10.63 7.37 8.80
C GLY A 294 -11.31 8.64 8.32
N THR A 295 -11.16 9.75 9.06
CA THR A 295 -11.81 11.02 8.75
C THR A 295 -10.93 11.88 7.85
N PRO A 296 -11.43 12.31 6.66
CA PRO A 296 -10.69 13.21 5.78
C PRO A 296 -10.56 14.60 6.40
N PRO A 297 -9.48 15.35 6.10
CA PRO A 297 -9.40 16.77 6.44
C PRO A 297 -10.59 17.56 5.87
N SER A 298 -11.08 18.57 6.61
CA SER A 298 -12.30 19.33 6.32
C SER A 298 -12.31 19.98 4.93
N ASN A 299 -11.14 20.33 4.40
CA ASN A 299 -11.01 21.02 3.10
C ASN A 299 -10.88 20.05 1.92
N ARG A 300 -10.99 18.75 2.12
CA ARG A 300 -10.79 17.78 1.04
C ARG A 300 -12.11 17.41 0.38
N ILE A 301 -12.21 17.72 -0.92
CA ILE A 301 -13.37 17.39 -1.76
C ILE A 301 -13.20 15.98 -2.33
N SER A 302 -14.28 15.19 -2.36
CA SER A 302 -14.30 13.86 -2.99
C SER A 302 -13.94 13.92 -4.48
N ILE A 303 -13.25 12.88 -4.95
CA ILE A 303 -12.79 12.77 -6.33
C ILE A 303 -13.87 12.10 -7.17
N ARG A 304 -14.39 12.82 -8.17
CA ARG A 304 -15.38 12.25 -9.07
C ARG A 304 -14.72 11.27 -10.04
N THR A 305 -15.17 10.02 -10.01
CA THR A 305 -14.53 8.92 -10.75
C THR A 305 -15.44 8.46 -11.89
N TYR A 306 -14.93 8.49 -13.12
CA TYR A 306 -15.61 8.02 -14.32
C TYR A 306 -14.93 6.75 -14.83
N VAL A 307 -15.70 5.68 -14.97
CA VAL A 307 -15.26 4.42 -15.58
C VAL A 307 -15.95 4.30 -16.92
N GLN A 308 -15.19 4.37 -17.99
CA GLN A 308 -15.77 4.38 -19.34
C GLN A 308 -14.80 3.82 -20.37
N LYS A 309 -15.34 3.41 -21.52
CA LYS A 309 -14.53 3.08 -22.68
C LYS A 309 -13.75 4.33 -23.13
N TYR A 310 -12.53 4.10 -23.64
CA TYR A 310 -11.77 5.22 -24.23
C TYR A 310 -12.52 5.85 -25.39
N GLU A 311 -12.73 7.15 -25.29
CA GLU A 311 -13.27 8.01 -26.34
C GLU A 311 -12.39 9.26 -26.44
N GLN A 312 -11.93 9.57 -27.64
CA GLN A 312 -11.03 10.71 -27.88
C GLN A 312 -11.62 12.00 -27.39
N VAL A 313 -12.91 12.25 -27.64
CA VAL A 313 -13.60 13.48 -27.21
C VAL A 313 -13.56 13.63 -25.69
N SER A 314 -13.86 12.57 -24.96
CA SER A 314 -13.82 12.58 -23.50
C SER A 314 -12.41 12.87 -22.96
N PHE A 315 -11.38 12.28 -23.58
CA PHE A 315 -9.98 12.49 -23.22
C PHE A 315 -9.57 13.96 -23.42
N LEU A 316 -9.83 14.50 -24.62
CA LEU A 316 -9.48 15.88 -24.97
C LEU A 316 -10.25 16.88 -24.09
N THR A 317 -11.53 16.64 -23.85
CA THR A 317 -12.36 17.49 -22.98
C THR A 317 -11.85 17.50 -21.53
N ALA A 318 -11.45 16.34 -20.99
CA ALA A 318 -10.90 16.26 -19.65
C ALA A 318 -9.64 17.12 -19.48
N ILE A 319 -8.74 17.09 -20.47
CA ILE A 319 -7.49 17.88 -20.46
C ILE A 319 -7.78 19.36 -20.62
N THR A 320 -8.58 19.74 -21.63
CA THR A 320 -8.90 21.14 -21.90
C THR A 320 -9.58 21.81 -20.70
N ASN A 321 -10.53 21.11 -20.07
CA ASN A 321 -11.21 21.62 -18.87
C ASN A 321 -10.24 21.82 -17.70
N GLU A 322 -9.27 20.92 -17.50
CA GLU A 322 -8.29 21.08 -16.42
C GLU A 322 -7.34 22.24 -16.68
N ILE A 323 -6.80 22.32 -17.89
CA ILE A 323 -5.85 23.37 -18.27
C ILE A 323 -6.52 24.76 -18.25
N SER A 324 -7.76 24.86 -18.75
CA SER A 324 -8.51 26.15 -18.77
C SER A 324 -8.79 26.69 -17.38
N ARG A 325 -8.86 25.85 -16.35
CA ARG A 325 -8.99 26.28 -14.96
C ARG A 325 -7.64 26.44 -14.23
N GLY A 326 -6.52 26.35 -14.96
CA GLY A 326 -5.16 26.52 -14.42
C GLY A 326 -4.68 25.34 -13.57
N GLY A 327 -5.24 24.16 -13.76
CA GLY A 327 -4.80 22.94 -13.11
C GLY A 327 -3.84 22.11 -13.96
N GLN A 328 -3.43 20.96 -13.43
CA GLN A 328 -2.51 20.03 -14.08
C GLN A 328 -3.18 18.67 -14.25
N VAL A 329 -2.78 17.95 -15.31
CA VAL A 329 -3.30 16.64 -15.64
C VAL A 329 -2.23 15.57 -15.43
N PHE A 330 -2.60 14.54 -14.71
CA PHE A 330 -1.75 13.37 -14.51
C PHE A 330 -2.29 12.19 -15.34
N ILE A 331 -1.49 11.70 -16.28
CA ILE A 331 -1.86 10.63 -17.21
C ILE A 331 -1.02 9.39 -16.92
N VAL A 332 -1.69 8.27 -16.65
CA VAL A 332 -1.05 7.01 -16.33
C VAL A 332 -1.33 5.97 -17.40
N VAL A 333 -0.28 5.33 -17.87
CA VAL A 333 -0.35 4.23 -18.85
C VAL A 333 0.26 2.95 -18.28
N PRO A 334 -0.26 1.75 -18.62
CA PRO A 334 0.25 0.50 -18.05
C PRO A 334 1.63 0.11 -18.56
N ARG A 335 1.99 0.53 -19.77
CA ARG A 335 3.25 0.16 -20.44
C ARG A 335 3.90 1.35 -21.14
N ILE A 336 5.22 1.34 -21.22
CA ILE A 336 6.02 2.35 -21.95
C ILE A 336 5.56 2.46 -23.42
N SER A 337 5.21 1.33 -24.05
CA SER A 337 4.72 1.29 -25.43
C SER A 337 3.40 2.05 -25.67
N ASN A 338 2.67 2.40 -24.62
CA ASN A 338 1.46 3.21 -24.72
C ASN A 338 1.72 4.72 -24.70
N ILE A 339 2.91 5.16 -24.31
CA ILE A 339 3.27 6.57 -24.21
C ILE A 339 3.14 7.31 -25.56
N PRO A 340 3.69 6.80 -26.69
CA PRO A 340 3.58 7.48 -27.98
C PRO A 340 2.14 7.70 -28.46
N PHE A 341 1.24 6.78 -28.09
CA PHE A 341 -0.19 6.96 -28.37
C PHE A 341 -0.74 8.20 -27.66
N VAL A 342 -0.45 8.35 -26.37
CA VAL A 342 -0.92 9.50 -25.58
C VAL A 342 -0.31 10.81 -26.08
N GLU A 343 0.98 10.80 -26.41
CA GLU A 343 1.65 11.99 -26.99
C GLU A 343 1.00 12.44 -28.32
N ASN A 344 0.66 11.47 -29.19
CA ASN A 344 -0.04 11.74 -30.44
C ASN A 344 -1.45 12.30 -30.20
N GLU A 345 -2.16 11.78 -29.19
CA GLU A 345 -3.48 12.32 -28.83
C GLU A 345 -3.38 13.75 -28.28
N LEU A 346 -2.35 14.07 -27.46
CA LEU A 346 -2.10 15.44 -26.99
C LEU A 346 -1.81 16.40 -28.11
N LYS A 347 -1.02 16.01 -29.10
CA LYS A 347 -0.69 16.84 -30.28
C LYS A 347 -1.93 17.22 -31.10
N LYS A 348 -2.98 16.40 -31.10
CA LYS A 348 -4.24 16.69 -31.80
C LYS A 348 -5.04 17.83 -31.18
N LEU A 349 -4.75 18.21 -29.92
CA LEU A 349 -5.43 19.32 -29.25
C LEU A 349 -5.12 20.69 -29.88
N GLN A 350 -4.08 20.80 -30.70
CA GLN A 350 -3.61 22.07 -31.29
C GLN A 350 -3.41 23.19 -30.24
N LEU A 351 -3.28 22.84 -28.98
CA LEU A 351 -2.96 23.73 -27.86
C LEU A 351 -1.47 23.59 -27.54
N ASP A 352 -0.84 24.68 -27.17
CA ASP A 352 0.55 24.66 -26.68
C ASP A 352 0.58 24.13 -25.24
N ILE A 353 0.47 22.81 -25.12
CA ILE A 353 0.44 22.13 -23.82
C ILE A 353 1.84 21.63 -23.50
N SER A 354 2.43 22.16 -22.43
CA SER A 354 3.68 21.62 -21.89
C SER A 354 3.44 20.24 -21.24
N TYR A 355 4.15 19.23 -21.70
CA TYR A 355 4.07 17.90 -21.09
C TYR A 355 5.43 17.28 -20.82
N GLY A 356 5.49 16.44 -19.81
CA GLY A 356 6.65 15.63 -19.46
C GLY A 356 6.32 14.16 -19.44
N VAL A 357 7.34 13.33 -19.66
CA VAL A 357 7.22 11.87 -19.65
C VAL A 357 8.10 11.28 -18.56
N GLY A 358 7.56 10.34 -17.77
CA GLY A 358 8.30 9.63 -16.73
C GLY A 358 8.08 8.12 -16.79
N HIS A 359 9.15 7.34 -16.99
CA HIS A 359 9.08 5.87 -17.02
C HIS A 359 10.34 5.17 -16.53
N SER A 360 10.23 3.88 -16.17
CA SER A 360 11.28 3.07 -15.51
C SER A 360 12.58 2.89 -16.30
N LYS A 361 12.59 3.13 -17.61
CA LYS A 361 13.80 3.03 -18.45
C LYS A 361 14.59 4.34 -18.50
N MET A 362 14.05 5.44 -18.01
CA MET A 362 14.77 6.72 -17.92
C MET A 362 15.79 6.67 -16.78
N LYS A 363 16.81 7.51 -16.87
CA LYS A 363 17.70 7.74 -15.74
C LYS A 363 16.93 8.39 -14.61
N GLU A 364 17.22 7.97 -13.39
CA GLU A 364 16.49 8.47 -12.20
C GLU A 364 16.51 9.98 -12.08
N LYS A 365 17.63 10.63 -12.43
CA LYS A 365 17.75 12.09 -12.44
C LYS A 365 16.78 12.75 -13.43
N GLU A 366 16.63 12.18 -14.62
CA GLU A 366 15.70 12.68 -15.64
C GLU A 366 14.25 12.56 -15.15
N ILE A 367 13.93 11.45 -14.47
CA ILE A 367 12.60 11.26 -13.87
C ILE A 367 12.35 12.33 -12.82
N GLU A 368 13.34 12.58 -11.95
CA GLU A 368 13.25 13.57 -10.89
C GLU A 368 13.08 14.98 -11.43
N ASP A 369 13.86 15.36 -12.44
CA ASP A 369 13.76 16.67 -13.08
C ASP A 369 12.36 16.91 -13.69
N VAL A 370 11.81 15.91 -14.39
CA VAL A 370 10.44 15.96 -14.93
C VAL A 370 9.40 16.11 -13.82
N PHE A 371 9.57 15.39 -12.71
CA PHE A 371 8.65 15.48 -11.57
C PHE A 371 8.74 16.81 -10.83
N LEU A 372 9.94 17.34 -10.66
CA LEU A 372 10.16 18.66 -10.07
C LEU A 372 9.50 19.73 -10.93
N SER A 373 9.70 19.69 -12.26
CA SER A 373 9.06 20.61 -13.19
C SER A 373 7.53 20.51 -13.15
N PHE A 374 6.98 19.28 -13.02
CA PHE A 374 5.55 19.09 -12.87
C PHE A 374 5.03 19.61 -11.51
N THR A 375 5.75 19.39 -10.43
CA THR A 375 5.38 19.87 -9.10
C THR A 375 5.46 21.39 -8.99
N ASN A 376 6.41 22.01 -9.67
CA ASN A 376 6.59 23.47 -9.71
C ASN A 376 5.55 24.15 -10.63
N GLY A 377 4.85 23.40 -11.49
CA GLY A 377 3.86 23.95 -12.43
C GLY A 377 4.41 24.30 -13.82
N ASP A 378 5.70 24.01 -14.09
CA ASP A 378 6.34 24.26 -15.40
C ASP A 378 5.77 23.35 -16.49
N ILE A 379 5.24 22.18 -16.10
CA ILE A 379 4.62 21.18 -16.98
C ILE A 379 3.14 21.06 -16.61
N GLN A 380 2.27 21.12 -17.61
CA GLN A 380 0.81 21.03 -17.45
C GLN A 380 0.31 19.59 -17.45
N CYS A 381 0.93 18.71 -18.25
CA CYS A 381 0.57 17.30 -18.34
C CYS A 381 1.78 16.41 -18.01
N LEU A 382 1.59 15.44 -17.12
CA LEU A 382 2.58 14.43 -16.84
C LEU A 382 2.09 13.07 -17.33
N ILE A 383 2.79 12.48 -18.29
CA ILE A 383 2.54 11.12 -18.78
C ILE A 383 3.49 10.17 -18.08
N SER A 384 2.96 9.15 -17.43
CA SER A 384 3.81 8.23 -16.67
C SER A 384 3.34 6.79 -16.73
N THR A 385 4.26 5.87 -16.51
CA THR A 385 3.95 4.50 -16.15
C THR A 385 3.78 4.37 -14.63
N ASN A 386 3.58 3.15 -14.13
CA ASN A 386 3.31 2.81 -12.73
C ASN A 386 4.37 3.24 -11.68
N ILE A 387 5.39 4.01 -12.06
CA ILE A 387 6.49 4.46 -11.18
C ILE A 387 5.99 5.38 -10.05
N ILE A 388 4.81 5.99 -10.23
CA ILE A 388 4.28 7.06 -9.38
C ILE A 388 3.39 6.54 -8.25
N GLU A 389 3.38 5.23 -7.99
CA GLU A 389 2.64 4.66 -6.86
C GLU A 389 3.08 5.19 -5.49
N SER A 390 4.25 5.82 -5.37
CA SER A 390 4.85 6.11 -4.07
C SER A 390 4.74 7.58 -3.69
N GLY A 391 3.80 7.90 -2.81
CA GLY A 391 3.86 9.00 -1.84
C GLY A 391 3.86 10.45 -2.32
N ILE A 392 4.02 10.75 -3.61
CA ILE A 392 4.24 12.11 -4.10
C ILE A 392 2.97 12.95 -3.97
N ASP A 393 3.12 14.15 -3.41
CA ASP A 393 2.08 15.16 -3.33
C ASP A 393 2.16 16.13 -4.49
N ILE A 394 1.10 16.21 -5.29
CA ILE A 394 1.02 17.11 -6.43
C ILE A 394 -0.21 18.02 -6.22
N LYS A 395 0.04 19.17 -5.61
CA LYS A 395 -1.02 20.09 -5.17
C LYS A 395 -1.96 20.56 -6.31
N ASN A 396 -1.44 20.78 -7.52
CA ASN A 396 -2.20 21.33 -8.65
C ASN A 396 -2.75 20.28 -9.61
N ALA A 397 -2.41 18.99 -9.44
CA ALA A 397 -2.97 17.92 -10.25
C ALA A 397 -4.38 17.57 -9.76
N ASN A 398 -5.40 18.05 -10.45
CA ASN A 398 -6.79 17.79 -10.10
C ASN A 398 -7.49 16.87 -11.11
N THR A 399 -6.85 16.52 -12.22
CA THR A 399 -7.38 15.53 -13.16
C THR A 399 -6.39 14.38 -13.33
N LEU A 400 -6.88 13.15 -13.08
CA LEU A 400 -6.18 11.90 -13.31
C LEU A 400 -6.81 11.17 -14.49
N ILE A 401 -6.00 10.71 -15.42
CA ILE A 401 -6.43 9.88 -16.54
C ILE A 401 -5.65 8.59 -16.52
N ILE A 402 -6.31 7.44 -16.48
CA ILE A 402 -5.67 6.12 -16.52
C ILE A 402 -6.13 5.37 -17.75
N PHE A 403 -5.19 5.08 -18.65
CA PHE A 403 -5.44 4.23 -19.82
C PHE A 403 -5.36 2.77 -19.46
N ASN A 404 -6.19 1.94 -20.14
CA ASN A 404 -6.25 0.49 -19.91
C ASN A 404 -6.33 0.15 -18.40
N SER A 405 -7.22 0.86 -17.69
CA SER A 405 -7.37 0.78 -16.23
C SER A 405 -7.69 -0.64 -15.74
N ASN A 406 -8.26 -1.48 -16.60
CA ASN A 406 -8.50 -2.91 -16.36
C ASN A 406 -7.24 -3.74 -16.08
N LEU A 407 -6.06 -3.27 -16.50
CA LEU A 407 -4.77 -3.94 -16.27
C LEU A 407 -4.16 -3.64 -14.89
N PHE A 408 -4.71 -2.68 -14.15
CA PHE A 408 -4.23 -2.30 -12.83
C PHE A 408 -4.95 -3.06 -11.72
N GLY A 409 -4.26 -3.25 -10.59
CA GLY A 409 -4.87 -3.76 -9.36
C GLY A 409 -5.77 -2.71 -8.70
N LEU A 410 -6.76 -3.15 -7.91
CA LEU A 410 -7.70 -2.25 -7.22
C LEU A 410 -6.96 -1.30 -6.27
N SER A 411 -6.04 -1.82 -5.47
CA SER A 411 -5.20 -1.01 -4.57
C SER A 411 -4.36 0.02 -5.31
N GLN A 412 -3.81 -0.33 -6.49
CA GLN A 412 -3.03 0.59 -7.33
C GLN A 412 -3.88 1.74 -7.85
N LEU A 413 -5.05 1.41 -8.42
CA LEU A 413 -5.99 2.42 -8.92
C LEU A 413 -6.42 3.38 -7.80
N TYR A 414 -6.67 2.84 -6.61
CA TYR A 414 -7.04 3.66 -5.46
C TYR A 414 -5.91 4.58 -5.02
N GLN A 415 -4.67 4.07 -4.94
CA GLN A 415 -3.49 4.88 -4.62
C GLN A 415 -3.26 5.98 -5.66
N LEU A 416 -3.39 5.66 -6.96
CA LEU A 416 -3.28 6.64 -8.06
C LEU A 416 -4.38 7.70 -7.95
N ARG A 417 -5.63 7.30 -7.70
CA ARG A 417 -6.74 8.22 -7.48
C ARG A 417 -6.46 9.20 -6.33
N GLY A 418 -5.90 8.69 -5.24
CA GLY A 418 -5.54 9.52 -4.08
C GLY A 418 -4.41 10.53 -4.32
N ARG A 419 -3.74 10.49 -5.48
CA ARG A 419 -2.67 11.45 -5.85
C ARG A 419 -3.21 12.79 -6.34
N VAL A 420 -4.46 12.85 -6.80
CA VAL A 420 -5.13 14.07 -7.22
C VAL A 420 -6.13 14.56 -6.17
N GLY A 421 -6.59 15.80 -6.30
CA GLY A 421 -7.60 16.37 -5.41
C GLY A 421 -7.06 16.71 -4.01
N ARG A 422 -5.88 17.32 -3.95
CA ARG A 422 -5.27 17.81 -2.72
C ARG A 422 -5.35 19.33 -2.57
N SER A 423 -6.09 19.97 -3.46
CA SER A 423 -6.42 21.38 -3.42
C SER A 423 -7.90 21.59 -3.10
N ASN A 424 -8.30 22.84 -2.86
CA ASN A 424 -9.69 23.22 -2.65
C ASN A 424 -10.55 23.16 -3.93
N ARG A 425 -10.04 22.51 -4.98
CA ARG A 425 -10.73 22.36 -6.28
C ARG A 425 -11.19 20.91 -6.42
N ARG A 426 -12.37 20.73 -7.02
CA ARG A 426 -12.89 19.39 -7.31
C ARG A 426 -11.98 18.66 -8.29
N ALA A 427 -11.61 17.44 -7.94
CA ALA A 427 -10.79 16.59 -8.78
C ALA A 427 -11.61 15.54 -9.53
N TYR A 428 -11.05 15.07 -10.63
CA TYR A 428 -11.64 14.09 -11.52
C TYR A 428 -10.68 12.96 -11.82
N ALA A 429 -11.19 11.73 -11.87
CA ALA A 429 -10.44 10.56 -12.28
C ALA A 429 -11.17 9.87 -13.43
N TYR A 430 -10.52 9.78 -14.58
CA TYR A 430 -11.02 9.09 -15.77
C TYR A 430 -10.29 7.76 -15.91
N LEU A 431 -11.03 6.67 -15.72
CA LEU A 431 -10.54 5.30 -15.84
C LEU A 431 -10.97 4.75 -17.19
N PHE A 432 -10.13 4.95 -18.19
CA PHE A 432 -10.38 4.42 -19.52
C PHE A 432 -10.05 2.94 -19.60
N HIS A 433 -10.93 2.17 -20.20
CA HIS A 433 -10.76 0.74 -20.45
C HIS A 433 -10.97 0.39 -21.92
N ASP A 434 -10.48 -0.78 -22.30
CA ASP A 434 -10.75 -1.36 -23.63
C ASP A 434 -12.23 -1.71 -23.80
N SER A 435 -12.63 -2.16 -25.01
CA SER A 435 -14.00 -2.55 -25.26
C SER A 435 -14.47 -3.67 -24.31
N GLU A 436 -15.70 -3.59 -23.83
CA GLU A 436 -16.27 -4.55 -22.85
C GLU A 436 -16.16 -6.02 -23.28
N LYS A 437 -16.11 -6.29 -24.58
CA LYS A 437 -15.92 -7.66 -25.13
C LYS A 437 -14.55 -8.27 -24.81
N LEU A 438 -13.54 -7.44 -24.49
CA LEU A 438 -12.17 -7.86 -24.18
C LEU A 438 -11.87 -7.84 -22.68
N ILE A 439 -12.78 -7.33 -21.85
CA ILE A 439 -12.56 -7.18 -20.42
C ILE A 439 -13.13 -8.39 -19.67
N ASN A 440 -12.31 -8.93 -18.78
CA ASN A 440 -12.75 -9.93 -17.82
C ASN A 440 -13.79 -9.31 -16.85
N LYS A 441 -14.88 -10.02 -16.57
CA LYS A 441 -15.94 -9.60 -15.62
C LYS A 441 -15.37 -9.17 -14.26
N THR A 442 -14.30 -9.82 -13.81
CA THR A 442 -13.61 -9.48 -12.56
C THR A 442 -12.93 -8.11 -12.63
N ALA A 443 -12.33 -7.76 -13.77
CA ALA A 443 -11.70 -6.44 -13.95
C ALA A 443 -12.75 -5.33 -13.98
N LEU A 444 -13.88 -5.55 -14.66
CA LEU A 444 -15.00 -4.60 -14.67
C LEU A 444 -15.58 -4.40 -13.26
N LYS A 445 -15.76 -5.49 -12.49
CA LYS A 445 -16.21 -5.39 -11.09
C LYS A 445 -15.27 -4.54 -10.23
N LYS A 446 -13.95 -4.68 -10.39
CA LYS A 446 -12.96 -3.85 -9.68
C LYS A 446 -13.14 -2.36 -9.99
N LEU A 447 -13.33 -2.02 -11.27
CA LEU A 447 -13.51 -0.63 -11.69
C LEU A 447 -14.81 -0.04 -11.15
N GLN A 448 -15.90 -0.81 -11.18
CA GLN A 448 -17.20 -0.42 -10.61
C GLN A 448 -17.13 -0.21 -9.10
N VAL A 449 -16.46 -1.12 -8.38
CA VAL A 449 -16.21 -0.94 -6.95
C VAL A 449 -15.50 0.39 -6.69
N LEU A 450 -14.44 0.69 -7.45
CA LEU A 450 -13.73 1.96 -7.28
C LEU A 450 -14.58 3.19 -7.59
N ALA A 451 -15.48 3.12 -8.57
CA ALA A 451 -16.39 4.20 -8.89
C ALA A 451 -17.46 4.42 -7.80
N ASN A 452 -17.98 3.34 -7.21
CA ASN A 452 -18.99 3.41 -6.15
C ASN A 452 -18.44 3.95 -4.82
N TYR A 453 -17.15 3.76 -4.55
CA TYR A 453 -16.47 4.30 -3.37
C TYR A 453 -15.95 5.74 -3.64
N GLU A 454 -16.86 6.68 -3.89
CA GLU A 454 -16.51 8.11 -4.04
C GLU A 454 -16.08 8.74 -2.71
N ASN A 455 -16.57 8.23 -1.59
CA ASN A 455 -16.25 8.75 -0.26
C ASN A 455 -14.77 8.50 0.10
N LEU A 456 -14.15 9.55 0.59
CA LEU A 456 -12.81 9.48 1.18
C LEU A 456 -12.85 8.64 2.46
N GLY A 457 -11.79 7.85 2.73
CA GLY A 457 -11.74 6.99 3.91
C GLY A 457 -12.19 5.54 3.70
N SER A 458 -12.54 5.16 2.47
CA SER A 458 -13.01 3.80 2.15
C SER A 458 -11.87 2.75 2.03
N ASN A 459 -10.64 3.08 2.43
CA ASN A 459 -9.48 2.20 2.29
C ASN A 459 -9.66 0.82 2.91
N PHE A 460 -10.28 0.77 4.09
CA PHE A 460 -10.51 -0.46 4.81
C PHE A 460 -11.51 -1.36 4.09
N GLN A 461 -12.60 -0.76 3.61
CA GLN A 461 -13.63 -1.45 2.83
C GLN A 461 -13.06 -1.96 1.49
N LEU A 462 -12.27 -1.13 0.81
CA LEU A 462 -11.58 -1.51 -0.43
C LEU A 462 -10.55 -2.61 -0.23
N ALA A 463 -9.82 -2.63 0.90
CA ALA A 463 -8.89 -3.69 1.23
C ALA A 463 -9.63 -5.03 1.44
N ASN A 464 -10.80 -5.01 2.08
CA ASN A 464 -11.65 -6.19 2.22
C ASN A 464 -12.21 -6.66 0.87
N GLU A 465 -12.70 -5.74 0.03
CA GLU A 465 -13.17 -6.06 -1.33
C GLU A 465 -12.02 -6.63 -2.20
N ASP A 466 -10.81 -6.05 -2.13
CA ASP A 466 -9.64 -6.58 -2.86
C ASP A 466 -9.27 -7.99 -2.37
N LEU A 467 -9.42 -8.27 -1.07
CA LEU A 467 -9.28 -9.60 -0.50
C LEU A 467 -10.34 -10.58 -1.02
N GLU A 468 -11.59 -10.17 -1.06
CA GLU A 468 -12.66 -11.00 -1.59
C GLU A 468 -12.48 -11.27 -3.08
N ILE A 469 -12.10 -10.25 -3.85
CA ILE A 469 -11.84 -10.37 -5.29
C ILE A 469 -10.62 -11.26 -5.57
N ARG A 470 -9.54 -11.13 -4.77
CA ARG A 470 -8.31 -11.94 -4.91
C ARG A 470 -8.45 -13.34 -4.31
N GLY A 471 -9.42 -13.52 -3.40
CA GLY A 471 -9.54 -14.71 -2.56
C GLY A 471 -8.57 -14.66 -1.36
N ALA A 472 -9.00 -15.11 -0.20
CA ALA A 472 -8.29 -15.04 1.08
C ALA A 472 -6.92 -15.77 1.13
N GLY A 473 -6.50 -16.41 0.04
CA GLY A 473 -5.26 -17.22 -0.03
C GLY A 473 -3.94 -16.46 -0.04
N ASN A 474 -3.93 -15.13 -0.17
CA ASN A 474 -2.69 -14.35 -0.35
C ASN A 474 -2.22 -13.63 0.93
N LEU A 475 -2.73 -14.01 2.09
CA LEU A 475 -2.50 -13.33 3.36
C LEU A 475 -1.07 -13.47 3.92
N LEU A 476 -0.29 -14.44 3.46
CA LEU A 476 1.02 -14.77 4.06
C LEU A 476 2.23 -14.69 3.12
N GLY A 477 2.08 -14.04 1.96
CA GLY A 477 3.17 -13.52 1.13
C GLY A 477 4.11 -14.52 0.45
N ASP A 478 4.76 -14.06 -0.56
CA ASP A 478 5.96 -14.40 -1.33
C ASP A 478 5.83 -15.35 -2.54
N GLU A 479 4.76 -16.07 -2.74
CA GLU A 479 4.58 -16.76 -4.03
C GLU A 479 3.17 -16.55 -4.59
N GLN A 480 3.10 -15.91 -5.72
CA GLN A 480 1.91 -15.72 -6.55
C GLN A 480 1.44 -17.04 -7.21
N SER A 481 1.62 -18.19 -6.57
CA SER A 481 1.13 -19.45 -7.10
C SER A 481 -0.31 -19.69 -6.65
N GLY A 482 -1.19 -20.01 -7.60
CA GLY A 482 -2.61 -20.32 -7.35
C GLY A 482 -2.87 -21.40 -6.30
N HIS A 483 -1.87 -22.22 -6.02
CA HIS A 483 -1.92 -23.31 -5.03
C HIS A 483 -1.99 -22.83 -3.57
N VAL A 484 -1.29 -21.75 -3.23
CA VAL A 484 -1.32 -21.16 -1.87
C VAL A 484 -2.69 -20.57 -1.57
N LYS A 485 -3.31 -19.92 -2.56
CA LYS A 485 -4.68 -19.35 -2.45
C LYS A 485 -5.71 -20.41 -2.12
N ALA A 486 -5.66 -21.57 -2.81
CA ALA A 486 -6.59 -22.65 -2.61
C ALA A 486 -6.52 -23.27 -1.20
N VAL A 487 -5.29 -23.45 -0.68
CA VAL A 487 -5.07 -24.06 0.65
C VAL A 487 -5.51 -23.14 1.79
N SER A 488 -5.25 -21.83 1.68
CA SER A 488 -5.60 -20.87 2.72
C SER A 488 -7.12 -20.71 2.87
N TYR A 489 -7.87 -20.75 1.77
CA TYR A 489 -9.33 -20.62 1.79
C TYR A 489 -10.02 -21.77 2.51
N THR A 490 -9.54 -23.00 2.31
CA THR A 490 -10.10 -24.18 2.99
C THR A 490 -9.77 -24.21 4.48
N HIS A 491 -8.66 -23.60 4.91
CA HIS A 491 -8.24 -23.61 6.31
C HIS A 491 -9.01 -22.60 7.17
N LEU A 492 -9.32 -21.41 6.63
CA LEU A 492 -10.11 -20.40 7.35
C LEU A 492 -11.53 -20.89 7.64
N ARG A 493 -12.20 -21.54 6.68
CA ARG A 493 -13.54 -22.10 6.91
C ARG A 493 -13.60 -23.26 7.89
N ALA A 494 -12.54 -24.05 8.00
CA ALA A 494 -12.48 -25.15 8.97
C ALA A 494 -12.37 -24.65 10.43
N HIS A 495 -11.90 -23.43 10.66
CA HIS A 495 -11.87 -22.81 12.00
C HIS A 495 -13.20 -22.16 12.39
N GLU A 496 -13.99 -21.66 11.44
CA GLU A 496 -15.31 -21.08 11.73
C GLU A 496 -16.36 -22.13 12.10
N THR A 497 -16.18 -23.38 11.69
CA THR A 497 -17.12 -24.48 11.99
C THR A 497 -16.84 -25.22 13.30
N THR A 498 -15.79 -24.87 14.04
CA THR A 498 -15.44 -25.53 15.34
C THR A 498 -15.80 -24.69 16.56
N VAL A 499 -16.60 -23.63 16.40
CA VAL A 499 -17.10 -22.76 17.48
C VAL A 499 -18.63 -22.84 17.54
N TYR A 500 -19.20 -24.06 17.49
CA TYR A 500 -20.55 -24.36 17.97
C TYR A 500 -20.58 -25.78 18.56
#